data_b5457b09b7559d14089dca98875152a6
#
_entry.id   b5457b09b7559d14089dca98875152a6
#
_cell.length_a   1.000
_cell.length_b   1.000
_cell.length_c   1.000
_cell.angle_alpha   90.00
_cell.angle_beta   90.00
_cell.angle_gamma   90.00
#
_symmetry.space_group_name_H-M   'P 1'
#
loop_
_entity.id
_entity.type
_entity.pdbx_description
1 polymer ?
#
loop_
_entity_poly.entity_id
_entity_poly.type
_entity_poly.pdbx_seq_one_letter_code
_entity_poly.pdbx_strand_id
1 'polypeptide(L)'
;MSITFSGLATGLDTDKIITQLMEIERAPITRLETKKTNEATRLEAYAQFKTTLDGLKNAVSDMTLTSQVRSNTVSLSANAPFTATSANASSGSYNIAVTKLAQVQKTSSAGYTSQTDALLGSGTFTLTKLGTNPDPLVTTDDVPTTITVDASNNSLLGLAASINEQSATTGIKATIINDGSATPYRLALTGVDSSTTFTTTNTLAPTAMVTTTTQAAQQAEAYIDGIKVVSNSNTISEAISGVTLNLNAVSEADATKTPPYKTSLLEIKSDTGALKEKLTSFVSSYNKTMEWILSGYAEFGGATVPDDDPATEDLLGSVLRGDSSIISVKRGLQNALSSVINNSGSMKLLSELGITTQLNGTLHQDNFKMDAALANNFEGVVKLLAGDDSTAGVMKKFNSYLLTVTSGTTGLYATKKSSYELTAKRIDAQILNMEPRMVKKEARLRAQYTAMESIVSGLNAQGDFLTQQMDLLSNMMKG
;
A
#
# COMPACT_ATOMS: atom_id res chain seq x y z
N MET A 1 57.53 -34.41 5.80
CA MET A 1 56.42 -34.79 6.69
C MET A 1 56.79 -36.09 7.33
N SER A 2 57.17 -36.10 8.61
CA SER A 2 57.37 -37.34 9.38
C SER A 2 56.00 -37.91 9.71
N ILE A 3 55.69 -39.09 9.20
CA ILE A 3 54.49 -39.84 9.60
C ILE A 3 54.79 -40.37 11.01
N THR A 4 54.31 -39.69 12.01
CA THR A 4 54.28 -40.10 13.39
C THR A 4 53.11 -41.03 13.61
N PHE A 5 53.25 -42.30 13.76
CA PHE A 5 52.17 -43.19 14.18
C PHE A 5 51.90 -42.95 15.66
N SER A 6 50.75 -42.49 15.96
CA SER A 6 50.27 -42.22 17.33
C SER A 6 49.97 -43.52 18.05
N GLY A 7 50.46 -43.70 19.29
CA GLY A 7 50.10 -44.80 20.17
C GLY A 7 50.92 -46.13 20.03
N LEU A 8 51.93 -46.15 19.21
CA LEU A 8 52.75 -47.40 18.97
C LEU A 8 53.56 -47.80 20.18
N ALA A 9 54.07 -46.91 21.02
CA ALA A 9 54.91 -47.18 22.17
C ALA A 9 54.08 -47.27 23.48
N THR A 10 53.05 -46.52 23.64
CA THR A 10 52.21 -46.46 24.85
C THR A 10 50.94 -47.31 24.78
N GLY A 11 50.49 -47.73 23.57
CA GLY A 11 49.19 -48.37 23.36
C GLY A 11 47.98 -47.44 23.55
N LEU A 12 48.19 -46.11 23.74
CA LEU A 12 47.14 -45.10 23.93
C LEU A 12 46.79 -44.43 22.61
N ASP A 13 45.50 -44.31 22.31
CA ASP A 13 45.01 -43.50 21.18
C ASP A 13 45.17 -41.99 21.52
N THR A 14 46.41 -41.50 21.30
CA THR A 14 46.79 -40.14 21.67
C THR A 14 46.03 -39.10 20.81
N ASP A 15 45.66 -39.40 19.57
CA ASP A 15 44.85 -38.52 18.74
C ASP A 15 43.42 -38.35 19.28
N LYS A 16 42.81 -39.44 19.75
CA LYS A 16 41.50 -39.41 20.39
C LYS A 16 41.52 -38.61 21.69
N ILE A 17 42.58 -38.79 22.51
CA ILE A 17 42.75 -38.04 23.76
C ILE A 17 42.92 -36.54 23.46
N ILE A 18 43.74 -36.16 22.49
CA ILE A 18 43.91 -34.76 22.08
C ILE A 18 42.60 -34.19 21.59
N THR A 19 41.85 -34.92 20.77
CA THR A 19 40.54 -34.48 20.26
C THR A 19 39.57 -34.18 21.42
N GLN A 20 39.46 -35.10 22.39
CA GLN A 20 38.57 -34.90 23.56
C GLN A 20 39.01 -33.72 24.44
N LEU A 21 40.33 -33.56 24.64
CA LEU A 21 40.85 -32.41 25.37
C LEU A 21 40.58 -31.10 24.63
N MET A 22 40.73 -31.08 23.31
CA MET A 22 40.44 -29.89 22.50
C MET A 22 38.95 -29.58 22.47
N GLU A 23 38.05 -30.55 22.50
CA GLU A 23 36.62 -30.36 22.61
C GLU A 23 36.24 -29.58 23.91
N ILE A 24 36.86 -29.99 25.04
CA ILE A 24 36.69 -29.30 26.32
C ILE A 24 37.25 -27.88 26.27
N GLU A 25 38.42 -27.67 25.67
CA GLU A 25 39.06 -26.36 25.52
C GLU A 25 38.27 -25.43 24.57
N ARG A 26 37.53 -25.98 23.60
CA ARG A 26 36.64 -25.23 22.68
C ARG A 26 35.30 -24.89 23.31
N ALA A 27 34.92 -25.44 24.46
CA ALA A 27 33.63 -25.15 25.13
C ALA A 27 33.26 -23.64 25.24
N PRO A 28 34.22 -22.71 25.48
CA PRO A 28 33.91 -21.28 25.46
C PRO A 28 33.47 -20.74 24.08
N ILE A 29 34.07 -21.28 22.99
CA ILE A 29 33.69 -20.93 21.60
C ILE A 29 32.27 -21.42 21.33
N THR A 30 32.00 -22.70 21.62
CA THR A 30 30.68 -23.33 21.47
C THR A 30 29.58 -22.53 22.23
N ARG A 31 29.91 -22.06 23.45
CA ARG A 31 28.96 -21.20 24.21
C ARG A 31 28.67 -19.87 23.50
N LEU A 32 29.67 -19.27 22.86
CA LEU A 32 29.50 -18.04 22.09
C LEU A 32 28.65 -18.28 20.83
N GLU A 33 28.89 -19.40 20.14
CA GLU A 33 28.11 -19.84 18.97
C GLU A 33 26.65 -20.09 19.35
N THR A 34 26.39 -20.83 20.43
CA THR A 34 25.05 -21.07 20.98
C THR A 34 24.38 -19.75 21.33
N LYS A 35 25.10 -18.82 21.98
CA LYS A 35 24.56 -17.50 22.30
C LYS A 35 24.17 -16.73 21.05
N LYS A 36 24.99 -16.76 20.00
CA LYS A 36 24.70 -16.10 18.71
C LYS A 36 23.46 -16.70 18.06
N THR A 37 23.33 -18.02 18.06
CA THR A 37 22.15 -18.73 17.54
C THR A 37 20.89 -18.35 18.32
N ASN A 38 20.92 -18.35 19.64
CA ASN A 38 19.78 -17.96 20.48
C ASN A 38 19.33 -16.52 20.22
N GLU A 39 20.26 -15.59 20.06
CA GLU A 39 19.93 -14.20 19.72
C GLU A 39 19.37 -14.09 18.29
N ALA A 40 19.80 -14.92 17.34
CA ALA A 40 19.24 -14.99 15.99
C ALA A 40 17.78 -15.49 16.02
N THR A 41 17.51 -16.56 16.76
CA THR A 41 16.14 -17.08 16.96
C THR A 41 15.21 -16.04 17.60
N ARG A 42 15.74 -15.28 18.58
CA ARG A 42 14.98 -14.16 19.17
C ARG A 42 14.66 -13.07 18.15
N LEU A 43 15.61 -12.74 17.28
CA LEU A 43 15.39 -11.76 16.21
C LEU A 43 14.33 -12.24 15.21
N GLU A 44 14.33 -13.52 14.89
CA GLU A 44 13.31 -14.15 14.03
C GLU A 44 11.91 -14.04 14.65
N ALA A 45 11.78 -14.32 15.94
CA ALA A 45 10.53 -14.12 16.68
C ALA A 45 10.06 -12.66 16.65
N TYR A 46 10.96 -11.68 16.77
CA TYR A 46 10.62 -10.27 16.58
C TYR A 46 10.19 -9.93 15.15
N ALA A 47 10.78 -10.58 14.14
CA ALA A 47 10.38 -10.40 12.75
C ALA A 47 8.95 -10.92 12.51
N GLN A 48 8.62 -12.08 13.05
CA GLN A 48 7.28 -12.65 12.99
C GLN A 48 6.26 -11.76 13.73
N PHE A 49 6.61 -11.27 14.92
CA PHE A 49 5.77 -10.32 15.66
C PHE A 49 5.52 -9.03 14.87
N LYS A 50 6.56 -8.49 14.21
CA LYS A 50 6.40 -7.34 13.33
C LYS A 50 5.41 -7.63 12.19
N THR A 51 5.43 -8.82 11.61
CA THR A 51 4.50 -9.22 10.54
C THR A 51 3.05 -9.22 11.05
N THR A 52 2.78 -9.72 12.26
CA THR A 52 1.44 -9.66 12.85
C THR A 52 0.98 -8.22 13.12
N LEU A 53 1.90 -7.37 13.62
CA LEU A 53 1.63 -5.95 13.82
C LEU A 53 1.40 -5.19 12.52
N ASP A 54 2.13 -5.52 11.43
CA ASP A 54 1.90 -4.93 10.12
C ASP A 54 0.54 -5.34 9.54
N GLY A 55 0.12 -6.60 9.73
CA GLY A 55 -1.24 -7.06 9.40
C GLY A 55 -2.32 -6.27 10.13
N LEU A 56 -2.14 -6.06 11.43
CA LEU A 56 -3.03 -5.24 12.26
C LEU A 56 -3.03 -3.77 11.80
N LYS A 57 -1.86 -3.20 11.51
CA LYS A 57 -1.74 -1.84 10.99
C LYS A 57 -2.51 -1.67 9.67
N ASN A 58 -2.40 -2.62 8.76
CA ASN A 58 -3.13 -2.58 7.49
C ASN A 58 -4.65 -2.60 7.71
N ALA A 59 -5.15 -3.47 8.62
CA ALA A 59 -6.57 -3.52 8.95
C ALA A 59 -7.10 -2.21 9.59
N VAL A 60 -6.23 -1.43 10.26
CA VAL A 60 -6.59 -0.15 10.90
C VAL A 60 -6.48 1.02 9.93
N SER A 61 -5.49 1.00 9.01
CA SER A 61 -5.17 2.12 8.12
C SER A 61 -6.37 2.58 7.29
N ASP A 62 -7.24 1.65 6.91
CA ASP A 62 -8.43 1.88 6.09
C ASP A 62 -9.63 2.44 6.87
N MET A 63 -9.42 2.81 8.14
CA MET A 63 -10.43 3.40 9.02
C MET A 63 -9.94 4.66 9.76
N THR A 64 -8.84 5.27 9.30
CA THR A 64 -8.22 6.44 9.96
C THR A 64 -8.79 7.76 9.50
N LEU A 65 -9.43 7.80 8.33
CA LEU A 65 -10.05 8.99 7.74
C LEU A 65 -11.57 8.82 7.65
N THR A 66 -12.28 9.92 7.79
CA THR A 66 -13.75 9.97 7.65
C THR A 66 -14.21 9.40 6.30
N SER A 67 -13.47 9.70 5.21
CA SER A 67 -13.74 9.19 3.86
C SER A 67 -13.57 7.68 3.72
N GLN A 68 -12.70 7.07 4.52
CA GLN A 68 -12.46 5.63 4.53
C GLN A 68 -13.52 4.87 5.35
N VAL A 69 -14.02 5.50 6.41
CA VAL A 69 -15.07 4.96 7.28
C VAL A 69 -16.45 5.16 6.68
N ARG A 70 -16.69 6.34 6.08
CA ARG A 70 -17.96 6.70 5.42
C ARG A 70 -17.93 6.25 3.96
N SER A 71 -18.03 4.96 3.71
CA SER A 71 -18.32 4.45 2.38
C SER A 71 -19.85 4.49 2.14
N ASN A 72 -20.24 4.82 0.90
CA ASN A 72 -21.63 4.90 0.49
C ASN A 72 -21.89 3.92 -0.66
N THR A 73 -23.05 3.33 -0.67
CA THR A 73 -23.65 2.67 -1.82
C THR A 73 -24.54 3.66 -2.56
N VAL A 74 -24.47 3.61 -3.89
CA VAL A 74 -25.33 4.39 -4.79
C VAL A 74 -26.23 3.42 -5.52
N SER A 75 -27.53 3.61 -5.42
CA SER A 75 -28.52 2.87 -6.20
C SER A 75 -29.34 3.82 -7.06
N LEU A 76 -29.67 3.36 -8.27
CA LEU A 76 -30.45 4.10 -9.26
C LEU A 76 -31.71 3.30 -9.61
N SER A 77 -32.78 4.01 -9.92
CA SER A 77 -33.94 3.35 -10.54
C SER A 77 -33.54 2.70 -11.88
N ALA A 78 -34.26 1.67 -12.28
CA ALA A 78 -34.02 0.99 -13.56
C ALA A 78 -34.11 2.01 -14.73
N ASN A 79 -33.16 1.86 -15.68
CA ASN A 79 -33.07 2.71 -16.87
C ASN A 79 -32.89 4.21 -16.57
N ALA A 80 -32.21 4.57 -15.48
CA ALA A 80 -31.86 5.97 -15.20
C ALA A 80 -31.04 6.55 -16.36
N PRO A 81 -31.34 7.78 -16.84
CA PRO A 81 -30.63 8.42 -17.96
C PRO A 81 -29.27 8.99 -17.54
N PHE A 82 -28.78 8.65 -16.36
CA PHE A 82 -27.50 9.04 -15.79
C PHE A 82 -26.90 7.90 -14.97
N THR A 83 -25.59 7.96 -14.72
CA THR A 83 -24.90 7.22 -13.68
C THR A 83 -24.46 8.17 -12.58
N ALA A 84 -24.22 7.64 -11.38
CA ALA A 84 -23.76 8.43 -10.24
C ALA A 84 -22.67 7.71 -9.48
N THR A 85 -21.70 8.46 -8.97
CA THR A 85 -20.71 8.00 -7.99
C THR A 85 -20.75 8.89 -6.76
N SER A 86 -20.41 8.33 -5.61
CA SER A 86 -20.44 9.04 -4.33
C SER A 86 -19.09 8.97 -3.63
N ALA A 87 -18.64 10.12 -3.10
CA ALA A 87 -17.46 10.23 -2.25
C ALA A 87 -17.80 11.18 -1.08
N ASN A 88 -17.90 10.63 0.13
CA ASN A 88 -18.24 11.38 1.35
C ASN A 88 -19.62 12.07 1.34
N ALA A 89 -20.55 11.66 0.50
CA ALA A 89 -21.89 12.21 0.49
C ALA A 89 -22.66 11.79 1.75
N SER A 90 -23.58 12.64 2.17
CA SER A 90 -24.59 12.26 3.18
C SER A 90 -25.63 11.32 2.56
N SER A 91 -26.15 10.39 3.36
CA SER A 91 -27.27 9.55 2.92
C SER A 91 -28.47 10.40 2.54
N GLY A 92 -29.11 10.09 1.43
CA GLY A 92 -30.23 10.84 0.91
C GLY A 92 -30.83 10.19 -0.32
N SER A 93 -31.97 10.73 -0.74
CA SER A 93 -32.76 10.26 -1.88
C SER A 93 -33.11 11.49 -2.74
N TYR A 94 -32.82 11.43 -4.03
CA TYR A 94 -32.96 12.54 -4.96
C TYR A 94 -33.71 12.08 -6.21
N ASN A 95 -34.71 12.85 -6.63
CA ASN A 95 -35.44 12.64 -7.89
C ASN A 95 -34.78 13.48 -8.97
N ILE A 96 -34.23 12.86 -10.00
CA ILE A 96 -33.47 13.54 -11.04
C ILE A 96 -34.18 13.38 -12.39
N ALA A 97 -34.39 14.49 -13.09
CA ALA A 97 -34.78 14.51 -14.49
C ALA A 97 -33.72 15.22 -15.32
N VAL A 98 -33.25 14.60 -16.39
CA VAL A 98 -32.31 15.15 -17.36
C VAL A 98 -33.12 15.71 -18.53
N THR A 99 -33.06 17.02 -18.74
CA THR A 99 -33.83 17.69 -19.82
C THR A 99 -32.99 17.97 -21.06
N LYS A 100 -31.69 18.21 -20.88
CA LYS A 100 -30.73 18.46 -21.96
C LYS A 100 -29.37 17.86 -21.64
N LEU A 101 -28.68 17.34 -22.66
CA LEU A 101 -27.27 17.00 -22.57
C LEU A 101 -26.40 18.16 -23.03
N ALA A 102 -25.23 18.31 -22.45
CA ALA A 102 -24.24 19.24 -22.92
C ALA A 102 -23.74 18.80 -24.31
N GLN A 103 -23.70 19.77 -25.23
CA GLN A 103 -23.16 19.60 -26.58
C GLN A 103 -22.20 20.74 -26.86
N VAL A 104 -21.04 20.44 -27.39
CA VAL A 104 -20.06 21.45 -27.81
C VAL A 104 -20.42 21.97 -29.21
N GLN A 105 -20.10 23.22 -29.50
CA GLN A 105 -20.21 23.72 -30.87
C GLN A 105 -19.27 23.03 -31.79
N LYS A 106 -19.76 22.61 -32.98
CA LYS A 106 -18.96 22.11 -34.08
C LYS A 106 -19.21 22.88 -35.35
N THR A 107 -18.17 23.26 -36.02
CA THR A 107 -18.23 24.01 -37.29
C THR A 107 -17.32 23.32 -38.28
N SER A 108 -17.75 23.11 -39.51
CA SER A 108 -16.99 22.46 -40.58
C SER A 108 -16.77 23.38 -41.79
N SER A 109 -15.61 23.30 -42.38
CA SER A 109 -15.35 23.99 -43.68
C SER A 109 -15.98 23.25 -44.85
N ALA A 110 -16.02 23.89 -46.00
CA ALA A 110 -16.16 23.21 -47.28
C ALA A 110 -15.04 22.18 -47.47
N GLY A 111 -15.22 21.20 -48.37
CA GLY A 111 -14.22 20.18 -48.66
C GLY A 111 -13.08 20.67 -49.54
N TYR A 112 -11.90 20.12 -49.32
CA TYR A 112 -10.68 20.37 -50.11
C TYR A 112 -10.13 19.04 -50.62
N THR A 113 -9.39 19.09 -51.74
CA THR A 113 -8.81 17.90 -52.38
C THR A 113 -7.56 17.37 -51.68
N SER A 114 -6.87 18.20 -50.90
CA SER A 114 -5.67 17.84 -50.14
C SER A 114 -5.64 18.57 -48.81
N GLN A 115 -5.06 17.94 -47.81
CA GLN A 115 -4.84 18.57 -46.50
C GLN A 115 -3.48 19.25 -46.38
N THR A 116 -2.52 18.92 -47.25
CA THR A 116 -1.14 19.38 -47.21
C THR A 116 -0.80 20.42 -48.28
N ASP A 117 -1.58 20.44 -49.36
CA ASP A 117 -1.30 21.40 -50.44
C ASP A 117 -1.74 22.82 -50.06
N ALA A 118 -1.06 23.80 -50.59
CA ALA A 118 -1.26 25.24 -50.37
C ALA A 118 -2.56 25.76 -51.06
N LEU A 119 -3.72 25.26 -50.63
CA LEU A 119 -5.01 25.51 -51.22
C LEU A 119 -5.78 26.72 -50.65
N LEU A 120 -5.32 27.24 -49.50
CA LEU A 120 -6.04 28.30 -48.77
C LEU A 120 -5.69 29.72 -49.24
N GLY A 121 -4.62 29.86 -50.00
CA GLY A 121 -4.09 31.17 -50.40
C GLY A 121 -3.47 31.94 -49.25
N SER A 122 -3.62 33.27 -49.23
CA SER A 122 -3.08 34.12 -48.17
C SER A 122 -4.16 35.10 -47.67
N GLY A 123 -4.03 35.53 -46.43
CA GLY A 123 -4.99 36.41 -45.77
C GLY A 123 -5.05 36.23 -44.27
N THR A 124 -6.22 36.44 -43.68
CA THR A 124 -6.47 36.20 -42.24
C THR A 124 -7.61 35.22 -42.03
N PHE A 125 -7.50 34.45 -41.00
CA PHE A 125 -8.59 33.61 -40.47
C PHE A 125 -8.83 34.01 -39.00
N THR A 126 -10.04 34.54 -38.72
CA THR A 126 -10.39 35.05 -37.39
C THR A 126 -11.38 34.13 -36.75
N LEU A 127 -11.07 33.69 -35.54
CA LEU A 127 -11.94 32.98 -34.62
C LEU A 127 -12.45 34.00 -33.59
N THR A 128 -13.76 34.23 -33.51
CA THR A 128 -14.33 35.10 -32.50
C THR A 128 -15.09 34.28 -31.51
N LYS A 129 -14.51 34.11 -30.29
CA LYS A 129 -15.24 33.53 -29.16
C LYS A 129 -16.30 34.54 -28.73
N LEU A 130 -17.58 34.13 -28.74
CA LEU A 130 -18.68 34.96 -28.37
C LEU A 130 -18.76 35.13 -26.84
N GLY A 131 -19.11 36.32 -26.40
CA GLY A 131 -19.34 36.62 -25.01
C GLY A 131 -20.60 35.92 -24.43
N THR A 132 -20.80 36.08 -23.14
CA THR A 132 -21.94 35.46 -22.43
C THR A 132 -23.20 36.32 -22.46
N ASN A 133 -23.16 37.53 -23.03
CA ASN A 133 -24.30 38.41 -23.12
C ASN A 133 -25.36 37.76 -24.05
N PRO A 134 -26.62 37.60 -23.58
CA PRO A 134 -27.67 37.00 -24.39
C PRO A 134 -28.19 37.93 -25.51
N ASP A 135 -27.84 39.23 -25.52
CA ASP A 135 -28.18 40.16 -26.58
C ASP A 135 -27.13 40.05 -27.71
N PRO A 136 -27.47 39.53 -28.90
CA PRO A 136 -26.52 39.35 -30.01
C PRO A 136 -26.03 40.70 -30.59
N LEU A 137 -26.60 41.81 -30.22
CA LEU A 137 -26.14 43.15 -30.61
C LEU A 137 -25.07 43.72 -29.68
N VAL A 138 -24.83 43.09 -28.53
CA VAL A 138 -23.78 43.47 -27.56
C VAL A 138 -22.58 42.58 -27.73
N THR A 139 -21.58 43.03 -28.51
CA THR A 139 -20.35 42.28 -28.82
C THR A 139 -19.15 42.75 -27.99
N THR A 140 -19.37 43.49 -26.91
CA THR A 140 -18.28 44.02 -26.06
C THR A 140 -17.48 42.95 -25.35
N ASP A 141 -18.06 41.74 -25.18
CA ASP A 141 -17.44 40.61 -24.51
C ASP A 141 -16.86 39.57 -25.51
N ASP A 142 -17.03 39.85 -26.82
CA ASP A 142 -16.50 38.97 -27.87
C ASP A 142 -14.98 39.09 -27.94
N VAL A 143 -14.31 37.97 -28.04
CA VAL A 143 -12.84 37.91 -28.09
C VAL A 143 -12.39 37.37 -29.45
N PRO A 144 -12.04 38.27 -30.41
CA PRO A 144 -11.48 37.86 -31.70
C PRO A 144 -10.01 37.44 -31.58
N THR A 145 -9.66 36.31 -32.19
CA THR A 145 -8.27 35.83 -32.35
C THR A 145 -8.03 35.69 -33.85
N THR A 146 -7.12 36.49 -34.38
CA THR A 146 -6.79 36.51 -35.81
C THR A 146 -5.50 35.73 -36.07
N ILE A 147 -5.58 34.79 -36.98
CA ILE A 147 -4.45 33.99 -37.49
C ILE A 147 -4.09 34.49 -38.90
N THR A 148 -2.85 34.90 -39.11
CA THR A 148 -2.34 35.22 -40.41
C THR A 148 -2.05 33.93 -41.15
N VAL A 149 -2.58 33.82 -42.39
CA VAL A 149 -2.36 32.70 -43.28
C VAL A 149 -1.45 33.16 -44.40
N ASP A 150 -0.29 32.55 -44.51
CA ASP A 150 0.75 32.86 -45.52
C ASP A 150 1.37 31.57 -46.06
N ALA A 151 2.44 31.67 -46.81
CA ALA A 151 3.09 30.52 -47.44
C ALA A 151 3.57 29.43 -46.46
N SER A 152 3.69 29.74 -45.16
CA SER A 152 4.15 28.79 -44.15
C SER A 152 3.03 27.90 -43.58
N ASN A 153 1.76 28.35 -43.66
CA ASN A 153 0.61 27.67 -43.07
C ASN A 153 -0.66 27.66 -43.95
N ASN A 154 -0.56 27.94 -45.24
CA ASN A 154 -1.69 28.04 -46.17
C ASN A 154 -2.23 26.68 -46.68
N SER A 155 -1.95 25.60 -45.99
CA SER A 155 -2.62 24.29 -46.09
C SER A 155 -3.65 24.11 -45.02
N LEU A 156 -4.59 23.15 -45.20
CA LEU A 156 -5.55 22.80 -44.14
C LEU A 156 -4.84 22.35 -42.85
N LEU A 157 -3.77 21.56 -42.99
CA LEU A 157 -2.96 21.09 -41.88
C LEU A 157 -2.24 22.24 -41.18
N GLY A 158 -1.66 23.17 -41.93
CA GLY A 158 -0.99 24.35 -41.38
C GLY A 158 -1.93 25.27 -40.65
N LEU A 159 -3.12 25.57 -41.22
CA LEU A 159 -4.14 26.36 -40.54
C LEU A 159 -4.65 25.67 -39.27
N ALA A 160 -4.90 24.34 -39.31
CA ALA A 160 -5.32 23.59 -38.15
C ALA A 160 -4.27 23.64 -37.02
N ALA A 161 -2.99 23.55 -37.35
CA ALA A 161 -1.90 23.69 -36.37
C ALA A 161 -1.88 25.09 -35.77
N SER A 162 -1.96 26.16 -36.57
CA SER A 162 -1.99 27.53 -36.07
C SER A 162 -3.22 27.83 -35.18
N ILE A 163 -4.38 27.24 -35.48
CA ILE A 163 -5.58 27.34 -34.62
C ILE A 163 -5.32 26.63 -33.28
N ASN A 164 -4.73 25.43 -33.32
CA ASN A 164 -4.48 24.64 -32.10
C ASN A 164 -3.43 25.28 -31.18
N GLU A 165 -2.46 26.01 -31.70
CA GLU A 165 -1.53 26.81 -30.91
C GLU A 165 -2.24 27.88 -30.09
N GLN A 166 -3.38 28.41 -30.57
CA GLN A 166 -4.21 29.39 -29.89
C GLN A 166 -5.33 28.76 -29.07
N SER A 167 -5.41 27.43 -29.00
CA SER A 167 -6.57 26.72 -28.36
C SER A 167 -6.71 26.98 -26.86
N ALA A 168 -5.62 27.24 -26.15
CA ALA A 168 -5.65 27.61 -24.74
C ALA A 168 -6.36 28.97 -24.50
N THR A 169 -6.24 29.92 -25.44
CA THR A 169 -6.86 31.25 -25.36
C THR A 169 -8.27 31.24 -25.92
N THR A 170 -8.45 30.61 -27.08
CA THR A 170 -9.74 30.61 -27.79
C THR A 170 -10.74 29.61 -27.23
N GLY A 171 -10.28 28.52 -26.60
CA GLY A 171 -11.10 27.36 -26.26
C GLY A 171 -11.60 26.58 -27.47
N ILE A 172 -10.98 26.75 -28.66
CA ILE A 172 -11.39 26.11 -29.91
C ILE A 172 -10.25 25.19 -30.40
N LYS A 173 -10.58 23.97 -30.77
CA LYS A 173 -9.67 22.99 -31.36
C LYS A 173 -10.03 22.74 -32.82
N ALA A 174 -8.99 22.59 -33.64
CA ALA A 174 -9.12 22.27 -35.05
C ALA A 174 -8.65 20.84 -35.32
N THR A 175 -9.39 20.11 -36.13
CA THR A 175 -9.01 18.79 -36.67
C THR A 175 -9.37 18.74 -38.14
N ILE A 176 -8.78 17.79 -38.88
CA ILE A 176 -9.14 17.54 -40.29
C ILE A 176 -9.89 16.21 -40.33
N ILE A 177 -11.04 16.24 -40.97
CA ILE A 177 -11.87 15.04 -41.18
C ILE A 177 -11.84 14.71 -42.67
N ASN A 178 -11.60 13.46 -43.02
CA ASN A 178 -11.74 12.92 -44.37
C ASN A 178 -13.12 12.25 -44.49
N ASP A 179 -14.03 12.81 -45.33
CA ASP A 179 -15.40 12.31 -45.51
C ASP A 179 -15.55 11.35 -46.70
N GLY A 180 -14.43 11.02 -47.41
CA GLY A 180 -14.42 10.08 -48.54
C GLY A 180 -15.04 10.63 -49.84
N SER A 181 -15.42 11.93 -49.92
CA SER A 181 -15.98 12.56 -51.09
C SER A 181 -14.92 12.95 -52.13
N ALA A 182 -15.30 13.57 -53.24
CA ALA A 182 -14.34 14.09 -54.25
C ALA A 182 -13.46 15.21 -53.69
N THR A 183 -13.91 15.94 -52.66
CA THR A 183 -13.13 16.93 -51.91
C THR A 183 -13.16 16.54 -50.44
N PRO A 184 -12.37 15.51 -50.05
CA PRO A 184 -12.64 14.75 -48.82
C PRO A 184 -12.20 15.43 -47.55
N TYR A 185 -11.28 16.41 -47.62
CA TYR A 185 -10.69 16.99 -46.40
C TYR A 185 -11.45 18.25 -45.94
N ARG A 186 -11.94 18.22 -44.72
CA ARG A 186 -12.66 19.34 -44.09
C ARG A 186 -11.98 19.75 -42.81
N LEU A 187 -11.80 21.05 -42.62
CA LEU A 187 -11.41 21.62 -41.34
C LEU A 187 -12.63 21.58 -40.39
N ALA A 188 -12.54 20.82 -39.34
CA ALA A 188 -13.55 20.74 -38.24
C ALA A 188 -13.05 21.53 -37.03
N LEU A 189 -13.84 22.52 -36.61
CA LEU A 189 -13.59 23.31 -35.42
C LEU A 189 -14.55 22.85 -34.32
N THR A 190 -14.03 22.66 -33.11
CA THR A 190 -14.81 22.16 -31.97
C THR A 190 -14.52 23.01 -30.73
N GLY A 191 -15.54 23.51 -30.06
CA GLY A 191 -15.43 24.20 -28.77
C GLY A 191 -14.96 23.22 -27.68
N VAL A 192 -14.19 23.69 -26.72
CA VAL A 192 -13.65 22.87 -25.61
C VAL A 192 -14.73 22.38 -24.65
N ASP A 193 -15.80 23.14 -24.49
CA ASP A 193 -16.96 22.83 -23.68
C ASP A 193 -18.26 23.36 -24.29
N SER A 194 -19.38 23.09 -23.65
CA SER A 194 -20.72 23.50 -24.14
C SER A 194 -21.03 24.96 -23.89
N SER A 195 -20.19 25.72 -23.20
CA SER A 195 -20.32 27.18 -23.08
C SER A 195 -19.51 27.95 -24.12
N THR A 196 -18.58 27.25 -24.81
CA THR A 196 -17.77 27.89 -25.84
C THR A 196 -18.54 27.99 -27.14
N THR A 197 -19.07 29.18 -27.40
CA THR A 197 -19.73 29.58 -28.65
C THR A 197 -18.76 30.45 -29.45
N PHE A 198 -18.72 30.27 -30.77
CA PHE A 198 -17.81 31.02 -31.63
C PHE A 198 -18.31 31.21 -33.05
N THR A 199 -17.82 32.24 -33.71
CA THR A 199 -17.97 32.46 -35.16
C THR A 199 -16.61 32.49 -35.85
N THR A 200 -16.61 32.30 -37.14
CA THR A 200 -15.40 32.39 -37.97
C THR A 200 -15.59 33.38 -39.11
N THR A 201 -14.58 34.21 -39.36
CA THR A 201 -14.52 35.10 -40.53
C THR A 201 -13.14 34.97 -41.15
N ASN A 202 -12.99 35.22 -42.44
CA ASN A 202 -11.69 35.18 -43.10
C ASN A 202 -11.63 36.11 -44.31
N THR A 203 -10.39 36.48 -44.69
CA THR A 203 -10.04 37.27 -45.86
C THR A 203 -9.17 36.49 -46.83
N LEU A 204 -9.25 35.15 -46.79
CA LEU A 204 -8.42 34.31 -47.64
C LEU A 204 -8.65 34.53 -49.12
N ALA A 205 -7.61 34.72 -49.89
CA ALA A 205 -7.65 34.96 -51.35
C ALA A 205 -6.86 33.86 -52.09
N PRO A 206 -7.30 33.37 -53.23
CA PRO A 206 -8.36 33.95 -54.06
C PRO A 206 -9.80 33.59 -53.63
N THR A 207 -9.99 32.63 -52.77
CA THR A 207 -11.34 32.18 -52.37
C THR A 207 -11.44 32.11 -50.84
N ALA A 208 -12.42 32.83 -50.28
CA ALA A 208 -12.69 32.75 -48.81
C ALA A 208 -13.16 31.35 -48.42
N MET A 209 -12.69 30.87 -47.27
CA MET A 209 -13.15 29.62 -46.69
C MET A 209 -14.57 29.73 -46.17
N VAL A 210 -15.47 28.92 -46.71
CA VAL A 210 -16.84 28.83 -46.18
C VAL A 210 -16.88 27.83 -45.03
N THR A 211 -17.45 28.26 -43.91
CA THR A 211 -17.64 27.42 -42.74
C THR A 211 -19.13 27.36 -42.38
N THR A 212 -19.59 26.22 -41.88
CA THR A 212 -20.99 26.00 -41.47
C THR A 212 -21.01 25.34 -40.11
N THR A 213 -21.81 25.89 -39.18
CA THR A 213 -22.03 25.24 -37.86
C THR A 213 -22.88 24.00 -38.05
N THR A 214 -22.31 22.87 -37.78
CA THR A 214 -22.93 21.54 -37.88
C THR A 214 -23.64 21.12 -36.57
N GLN A 215 -23.19 21.70 -35.45
CA GLN A 215 -23.76 21.48 -34.12
C GLN A 215 -23.65 22.76 -33.32
N ALA A 216 -24.75 23.25 -32.79
CA ALA A 216 -24.75 24.38 -31.85
C ALA A 216 -24.31 23.95 -30.46
N ALA A 217 -23.66 24.84 -29.72
CA ALA A 217 -23.37 24.61 -28.31
C ALA A 217 -24.70 24.58 -27.50
N GLN A 218 -24.75 23.68 -26.54
CA GLN A 218 -25.90 23.54 -25.61
C GLN A 218 -25.39 23.08 -24.26
N GLN A 219 -25.74 23.78 -23.20
CA GLN A 219 -25.46 23.35 -21.83
C GLN A 219 -26.35 22.17 -21.41
N ALA A 220 -25.82 21.31 -20.56
CA ALA A 220 -26.62 20.30 -19.88
C ALA A 220 -27.59 20.97 -18.92
N GLU A 221 -28.79 20.42 -18.83
CA GLU A 221 -29.85 20.87 -17.93
C GLU A 221 -30.47 19.66 -17.25
N ALA A 222 -30.42 19.62 -15.92
CA ALA A 222 -31.06 18.60 -15.10
C ALA A 222 -31.88 19.27 -13.98
N TYR A 223 -32.90 18.59 -13.51
CA TYR A 223 -33.65 18.97 -12.32
C TYR A 223 -33.42 17.97 -11.23
N ILE A 224 -33.01 18.43 -10.06
CA ILE A 224 -32.77 17.64 -8.86
C ILE A 224 -33.79 18.09 -7.82
N ASP A 225 -34.72 17.21 -7.46
CA ASP A 225 -35.87 17.52 -6.59
C ASP A 225 -36.61 18.81 -7.01
N GLY A 226 -36.75 19.04 -8.33
CA GLY A 226 -37.38 20.21 -8.89
C GLY A 226 -36.50 21.46 -9.01
N ILE A 227 -35.25 21.41 -8.51
CA ILE A 227 -34.30 22.52 -8.63
C ILE A 227 -33.52 22.36 -9.94
N LYS A 228 -33.56 23.41 -10.77
CA LYS A 228 -32.84 23.44 -12.04
C LYS A 228 -31.33 23.58 -11.83
N VAL A 229 -30.57 22.67 -12.43
CA VAL A 229 -29.11 22.68 -12.47
C VAL A 229 -28.68 22.80 -13.93
N VAL A 230 -27.76 23.72 -14.23
CA VAL A 230 -27.15 23.89 -15.55
C VAL A 230 -25.66 23.64 -15.45
N SER A 231 -25.08 22.91 -16.42
CA SER A 231 -23.67 22.58 -16.45
C SER A 231 -23.12 22.68 -17.87
N ASN A 232 -21.84 23.08 -17.98
CA ASN A 232 -21.09 23.09 -19.23
C ASN A 232 -20.62 21.68 -19.66
N SER A 233 -20.86 20.67 -18.83
CA SER A 233 -20.45 19.28 -19.05
C SER A 233 -21.59 18.31 -18.71
N ASN A 234 -21.58 17.13 -19.34
CA ASN A 234 -22.45 16.03 -18.95
C ASN A 234 -22.03 15.39 -17.61
N THR A 235 -20.87 15.78 -17.04
CA THR A 235 -20.44 15.40 -15.69
C THR A 235 -20.70 16.56 -14.74
N ILE A 236 -21.55 16.34 -13.74
CA ILE A 236 -21.94 17.33 -12.74
C ILE A 236 -21.48 16.86 -11.36
N SER A 237 -20.50 17.54 -10.76
CA SER A 237 -19.87 17.14 -9.48
C SER A 237 -20.24 18.01 -8.29
N GLU A 238 -20.90 19.16 -8.51
CA GLU A 238 -21.13 20.15 -7.45
C GLU A 238 -22.61 20.33 -7.07
N ALA A 239 -23.53 19.71 -7.81
CA ALA A 239 -24.96 19.87 -7.58
C ALA A 239 -25.46 19.18 -6.31
N ILE A 240 -24.87 18.06 -5.94
CA ILE A 240 -25.09 17.35 -4.68
C ILE A 240 -23.72 17.13 -4.04
N SER A 241 -23.56 17.61 -2.81
CA SER A 241 -22.28 17.52 -2.12
C SER A 241 -21.78 16.06 -2.02
N GLY A 242 -20.57 15.80 -2.56
CA GLY A 242 -19.95 14.49 -2.57
C GLY A 242 -20.54 13.51 -3.60
N VAL A 243 -21.34 13.98 -4.56
CA VAL A 243 -21.90 13.15 -5.66
C VAL A 243 -21.48 13.69 -7.00
N THR A 244 -21.03 12.81 -7.87
CA THR A 244 -20.79 13.12 -9.29
C THR A 244 -21.84 12.39 -10.12
N LEU A 245 -22.62 13.16 -10.89
CA LEU A 245 -23.59 12.67 -11.86
C LEU A 245 -22.96 12.68 -13.25
N ASN A 246 -23.10 11.60 -14.00
CA ASN A 246 -22.75 11.54 -15.41
C ASN A 246 -24.02 11.34 -16.23
N LEU A 247 -24.42 12.37 -16.97
CA LEU A 247 -25.62 12.36 -17.79
C LEU A 247 -25.36 11.60 -19.11
N ASN A 248 -26.15 10.57 -19.37
CA ASN A 248 -25.95 9.69 -20.54
C ASN A 248 -27.05 9.86 -21.59
N ALA A 249 -28.26 10.24 -21.16
CA ALA A 249 -29.43 10.43 -22.03
C ALA A 249 -30.37 11.49 -21.44
N VAL A 250 -31.31 11.98 -22.25
CA VAL A 250 -32.42 12.81 -21.79
C VAL A 250 -33.46 11.89 -21.19
N SER A 251 -34.11 12.33 -20.11
CA SER A 251 -35.22 11.62 -19.47
C SER A 251 -36.40 11.46 -20.43
N GLU A 252 -37.14 10.39 -20.28
CA GLU A 252 -38.40 10.20 -21.04
C GLU A 252 -39.40 11.30 -20.75
N ALA A 253 -40.04 11.80 -21.82
CA ALA A 253 -41.04 12.85 -21.69
C ALA A 253 -42.27 12.39 -20.88
N ASP A 254 -42.77 13.26 -20.00
CA ASP A 254 -44.01 13.06 -19.23
C ASP A 254 -44.73 14.41 -19.08
N ALA A 255 -45.70 14.63 -19.93
CA ALA A 255 -46.46 15.90 -19.96
C ALA A 255 -47.26 16.21 -18.67
N THR A 256 -47.35 15.21 -17.76
CA THR A 256 -48.04 15.40 -16.46
C THR A 256 -47.15 15.98 -15.38
N LYS A 257 -45.85 16.13 -15.64
CA LYS A 257 -44.83 16.61 -14.70
C LYS A 257 -44.35 18.01 -15.02
N THR A 258 -43.73 18.62 -14.05
CA THR A 258 -43.03 19.91 -14.21
C THR A 258 -41.62 19.76 -13.60
N PRO A 259 -40.56 19.78 -14.42
CA PRO A 259 -40.54 19.81 -15.90
C PRO A 259 -41.22 18.56 -16.53
N PRO A 260 -41.58 18.59 -17.82
CA PRO A 260 -42.37 17.54 -18.45
C PRO A 260 -41.53 16.29 -18.80
N TYR A 261 -40.84 15.71 -17.80
CA TYR A 261 -39.95 14.58 -17.90
C TYR A 261 -40.15 13.66 -16.71
N LYS A 262 -39.96 12.35 -16.95
CA LYS A 262 -39.90 11.35 -15.88
C LYS A 262 -38.65 11.55 -15.03
N THR A 263 -38.82 11.43 -13.72
CA THR A 263 -37.72 11.45 -12.77
C THR A 263 -37.19 10.04 -12.53
N SER A 264 -35.89 9.91 -12.36
CA SER A 264 -35.22 8.71 -11.89
C SER A 264 -34.72 8.94 -10.47
N LEU A 265 -34.91 7.93 -9.60
CA LEU A 265 -34.47 7.99 -8.21
C LEU A 265 -32.99 7.67 -8.13
N LEU A 266 -32.23 8.56 -7.48
CA LEU A 266 -30.89 8.34 -6.96
C LEU A 266 -31.00 8.16 -5.45
N GLU A 267 -30.56 7.02 -4.93
CA GLU A 267 -30.53 6.76 -3.49
C GLU A 267 -29.08 6.54 -3.05
N ILE A 268 -28.67 7.28 -2.03
CA ILE A 268 -27.36 7.18 -1.40
C ILE A 268 -27.56 6.66 0.01
N LYS A 269 -26.97 5.52 0.30
CA LYS A 269 -27.00 4.89 1.63
C LYS A 269 -25.59 4.70 2.15
N SER A 270 -25.43 4.80 3.46
CA SER A 270 -24.18 4.39 4.11
C SER A 270 -23.96 2.90 3.93
N ASP A 271 -22.78 2.51 3.50
CA ASP A 271 -22.39 1.11 3.36
C ASP A 271 -21.98 0.55 4.73
N THR A 272 -22.99 0.23 5.51
CA THR A 272 -22.79 -0.36 6.85
C THR A 272 -22.17 -1.75 6.78
N GLY A 273 -22.40 -2.49 5.68
CA GLY A 273 -21.83 -3.82 5.45
C GLY A 273 -20.31 -3.76 5.29
N ALA A 274 -19.82 -2.91 4.39
CA ALA A 274 -18.38 -2.72 4.19
C ALA A 274 -17.66 -2.25 5.46
N LEU A 275 -18.28 -1.35 6.24
CA LEU A 275 -17.69 -0.92 7.51
C LEU A 275 -17.66 -2.06 8.55
N LYS A 276 -18.72 -2.87 8.62
CA LYS A 276 -18.77 -4.05 9.48
C LYS A 276 -17.66 -5.06 9.13
N GLU A 277 -17.42 -5.31 7.85
CA GLU A 277 -16.33 -6.18 7.38
C GLU A 277 -14.95 -5.64 7.80
N LYS A 278 -14.71 -4.34 7.66
CA LYS A 278 -13.47 -3.69 8.13
C LYS A 278 -13.28 -3.85 9.64
N LEU A 279 -14.34 -3.65 10.42
CA LEU A 279 -14.29 -3.81 11.87
C LEU A 279 -14.05 -5.27 12.28
N THR A 280 -14.67 -6.21 11.60
CA THR A 280 -14.45 -7.65 11.81
C THR A 280 -13.01 -8.06 11.48
N SER A 281 -12.46 -7.55 10.38
CA SER A 281 -11.07 -7.75 9.99
C SER A 281 -10.11 -7.16 11.02
N PHE A 282 -10.41 -5.98 11.54
CA PHE A 282 -9.65 -5.35 12.63
C PHE A 282 -9.65 -6.23 13.90
N VAL A 283 -10.83 -6.67 14.36
CA VAL A 283 -10.97 -7.54 15.54
C VAL A 283 -10.17 -8.84 15.35
N SER A 284 -10.29 -9.48 14.19
CA SER A 284 -9.54 -10.69 13.86
C SER A 284 -8.03 -10.47 13.88
N SER A 285 -7.53 -9.40 13.24
CA SER A 285 -6.10 -9.08 13.19
C SER A 285 -5.53 -8.71 14.57
N TYR A 286 -6.33 -8.01 15.39
CA TYR A 286 -5.98 -7.71 16.77
C TYR A 286 -5.89 -9.00 17.60
N ASN A 287 -6.88 -9.88 17.50
CA ASN A 287 -6.91 -11.14 18.23
C ASN A 287 -5.73 -12.03 17.84
N LYS A 288 -5.44 -12.15 16.53
CA LYS A 288 -4.26 -12.87 16.05
C LYS A 288 -2.95 -12.31 16.66
N THR A 289 -2.84 -10.99 16.80
CA THR A 289 -1.67 -10.35 17.43
C THR A 289 -1.61 -10.69 18.93
N MET A 290 -2.76 -10.66 19.63
CA MET A 290 -2.82 -11.03 21.07
C MET A 290 -2.57 -12.51 21.29
N GLU A 291 -3.08 -13.39 20.46
CA GLU A 291 -2.85 -14.84 20.50
C GLU A 291 -1.37 -15.13 20.29
N TRP A 292 -0.71 -14.49 19.34
CA TRP A 292 0.73 -14.60 19.16
C TRP A 292 1.51 -14.19 20.42
N ILE A 293 1.13 -13.10 21.09
CA ILE A 293 1.73 -12.68 22.35
C ILE A 293 1.48 -13.70 23.45
N LEU A 294 0.26 -14.27 23.50
CA LEU A 294 -0.16 -15.21 24.52
C LEU A 294 0.42 -16.61 24.33
N SER A 295 0.72 -17.05 23.10
CA SER A 295 1.31 -18.36 22.82
C SER A 295 2.60 -18.57 23.59
N GLY A 296 3.42 -17.54 23.75
CA GLY A 296 4.61 -17.56 24.60
C GLY A 296 4.34 -17.83 26.09
N TYR A 297 3.10 -17.74 26.56
CA TYR A 297 2.70 -18.00 27.94
C TYR A 297 1.95 -19.32 28.13
N ALA A 298 1.23 -19.79 27.10
CA ALA A 298 0.37 -20.97 27.18
C ALA A 298 1.15 -22.28 27.33
N GLU A 299 2.32 -22.38 26.72
CA GLU A 299 3.14 -23.61 26.72
C GLU A 299 3.83 -23.96 28.04
N PHE A 300 3.86 -23.06 28.99
CA PHE A 300 4.49 -23.31 30.29
C PHE A 300 3.51 -23.78 31.37
N GLY A 301 2.27 -24.05 31.02
CA GLY A 301 1.25 -24.61 31.92
C GLY A 301 1.28 -26.13 32.05
N GLY A 302 2.42 -26.81 31.87
CA GLY A 302 2.62 -28.16 32.36
C GLY A 302 2.44 -29.33 31.37
N ALA A 303 2.54 -29.11 30.05
CA ALA A 303 2.70 -30.20 29.09
C ALA A 303 4.14 -30.18 28.54
N THR A 304 4.93 -31.22 28.83
CA THR A 304 6.19 -31.51 28.14
C THR A 304 5.84 -31.87 26.70
N VAL A 305 6.22 -31.01 25.73
CA VAL A 305 6.14 -31.35 24.31
C VAL A 305 7.27 -32.35 24.03
N PRO A 306 7.02 -33.49 23.37
CA PRO A 306 8.08 -34.38 22.93
C PRO A 306 8.97 -33.70 21.87
N ASP A 307 10.26 -33.93 21.95
CA ASP A 307 11.33 -33.28 21.16
C ASP A 307 11.29 -33.57 19.64
N ASP A 308 10.33 -34.36 19.15
CA ASP A 308 10.26 -34.87 17.77
C ASP A 308 8.99 -34.47 17.01
N ASP A 309 8.22 -33.43 17.44
CA ASP A 309 7.02 -33.01 16.74
C ASP A 309 7.31 -31.87 15.76
N PRO A 310 7.05 -32.03 14.42
CA PRO A 310 7.21 -30.97 13.44
C PRO A 310 6.25 -29.77 13.62
N ALA A 311 5.37 -29.78 14.61
CA ALA A 311 4.57 -28.64 15.00
C ALA A 311 5.34 -27.52 15.73
N THR A 312 6.67 -27.62 15.87
CA THR A 312 7.52 -26.64 16.56
C THR A 312 7.73 -25.31 15.81
N GLU A 313 7.23 -25.14 14.59
CA GLU A 313 7.30 -23.86 13.86
C GLU A 313 6.43 -22.74 14.50
N ASP A 314 5.45 -23.07 15.32
CA ASP A 314 4.57 -22.09 16.00
C ASP A 314 5.12 -21.54 17.33
N LEU A 315 6.31 -21.98 17.77
CA LEU A 315 6.86 -21.70 19.11
C LEU A 315 7.69 -20.41 19.22
N LEU A 316 7.85 -19.64 18.15
CA LEU A 316 8.68 -18.42 18.18
C LEU A 316 8.19 -17.38 19.19
N GLY A 317 6.89 -17.35 19.51
CA GLY A 317 6.34 -16.51 20.58
C GLY A 317 6.89 -16.85 21.98
N SER A 318 7.19 -18.13 22.26
CA SER A 318 7.71 -18.60 23.55
C SER A 318 9.13 -18.09 23.83
N VAL A 319 9.95 -17.91 22.80
CA VAL A 319 11.34 -17.39 22.88
C VAL A 319 11.38 -15.98 23.45
N LEU A 320 10.31 -15.19 23.26
CA LEU A 320 10.18 -13.81 23.76
C LEU A 320 9.35 -13.72 25.04
N ARG A 321 9.06 -14.85 25.71
CA ARG A 321 8.33 -14.87 26.96
C ARG A 321 9.00 -13.99 28.02
N GLY A 322 8.22 -13.12 28.65
CA GLY A 322 8.72 -12.18 29.66
C GLY A 322 9.52 -11.01 29.10
N ASP A 323 9.65 -10.89 27.77
CA ASP A 323 10.32 -9.73 27.17
C ASP A 323 9.51 -8.46 27.44
N SER A 324 10.15 -7.51 28.13
CA SER A 324 9.53 -6.25 28.53
C SER A 324 9.05 -5.40 27.36
N SER A 325 9.68 -5.54 26.19
CA SER A 325 9.29 -4.81 24.98
C SER A 325 7.96 -5.33 24.43
N ILE A 326 7.75 -6.64 24.40
CA ILE A 326 6.49 -7.27 23.99
C ILE A 326 5.36 -6.91 24.96
N ILE A 327 5.65 -6.96 26.28
CA ILE A 327 4.68 -6.56 27.31
C ILE A 327 4.31 -5.06 27.15
N SER A 328 5.28 -4.21 26.84
CA SER A 328 5.03 -2.78 26.59
C SER A 328 4.15 -2.57 25.36
N VAL A 329 4.40 -3.29 24.27
CA VAL A 329 3.55 -3.23 23.06
C VAL A 329 2.13 -3.70 23.38
N LYS A 330 1.96 -4.84 24.07
CA LYS A 330 0.65 -5.33 24.51
C LYS A 330 -0.13 -4.25 25.26
N ARG A 331 0.49 -3.64 26.26
CA ARG A 331 -0.14 -2.56 27.06
C ARG A 331 -0.48 -1.35 26.21
N GLY A 332 0.41 -0.96 25.29
CA GLY A 332 0.18 0.16 24.37
C GLY A 332 -1.02 -0.07 23.44
N LEU A 333 -1.15 -1.28 22.89
CA LEU A 333 -2.31 -1.68 22.09
C LEU A 333 -3.62 -1.62 22.90
N GLN A 334 -3.63 -2.16 24.13
CA GLN A 334 -4.79 -2.14 25.02
C GLN A 334 -5.17 -0.71 25.42
N ASN A 335 -4.20 0.13 25.77
CA ASN A 335 -4.43 1.53 26.15
C ASN A 335 -5.00 2.34 24.99
N ALA A 336 -4.53 2.11 23.78
CA ALA A 336 -5.03 2.81 22.59
C ALA A 336 -6.52 2.50 22.31
N LEU A 337 -6.99 1.27 22.64
CA LEU A 337 -8.38 0.85 22.45
C LEU A 337 -9.32 1.29 23.60
N SER A 338 -8.82 1.33 24.82
CA SER A 338 -9.62 1.68 26.01
C SER A 338 -9.77 3.19 26.22
N SER A 339 -9.07 4.01 25.41
CA SER A 339 -9.12 5.46 25.58
C SER A 339 -10.48 6.05 25.20
N VAL A 340 -11.05 6.87 26.08
CA VAL A 340 -12.25 7.66 25.79
C VAL A 340 -11.92 8.70 24.68
N ILE A 341 -12.78 8.78 23.67
CA ILE A 341 -12.65 9.75 22.58
C ILE A 341 -13.59 10.91 22.86
N ASN A 342 -13.02 12.07 23.16
CA ASN A 342 -13.78 13.31 23.39
C ASN A 342 -14.14 14.02 22.09
N ASN A 343 -14.73 13.27 21.13
CA ASN A 343 -15.24 13.81 19.86
C ASN A 343 -16.58 14.53 20.06
N SER A 344 -17.08 15.19 19.02
CA SER A 344 -18.40 15.83 19.01
C SER A 344 -19.57 14.86 18.81
N GLY A 345 -19.31 13.56 18.59
CA GLY A 345 -20.32 12.53 18.40
C GLY A 345 -20.93 12.01 19.71
N SER A 346 -21.95 11.18 19.59
CA SER A 346 -22.64 10.54 20.71
C SER A 346 -21.90 9.33 21.28
N MET A 347 -21.02 8.68 20.51
CA MET A 347 -20.24 7.52 20.91
C MET A 347 -18.81 7.91 21.31
N LYS A 348 -18.33 7.36 22.43
CA LYS A 348 -17.02 7.69 23.02
C LYS A 348 -16.09 6.49 23.18
N LEU A 349 -16.65 5.27 23.20
CA LEU A 349 -15.92 4.03 23.46
C LEU A 349 -16.27 2.96 22.42
N LEU A 350 -15.31 2.09 22.11
CA LEU A 350 -15.54 0.91 21.23
C LEU A 350 -16.56 -0.08 21.82
N SER A 351 -16.71 -0.13 23.16
CA SER A 351 -17.72 -0.96 23.81
C SER A 351 -19.16 -0.55 23.50
N GLU A 352 -19.40 0.71 23.16
CA GLU A 352 -20.70 1.21 22.71
C GLU A 352 -21.02 0.71 21.29
N LEU A 353 -19.99 0.47 20.47
CA LEU A 353 -20.08 -0.17 19.15
C LEU A 353 -20.18 -1.71 19.24
N GLY A 354 -20.13 -2.31 20.42
CA GLY A 354 -20.17 -3.76 20.61
C GLY A 354 -18.80 -4.45 20.56
N ILE A 355 -17.69 -3.70 20.58
CA ILE A 355 -16.32 -4.26 20.63
C ILE A 355 -15.80 -4.14 22.06
N THR A 356 -15.64 -5.26 22.76
CA THR A 356 -15.23 -5.30 24.17
C THR A 356 -13.96 -6.11 24.37
N THR A 357 -13.12 -5.72 25.33
CA THR A 357 -11.89 -6.47 25.67
C THR A 357 -12.20 -7.58 26.68
N GLN A 358 -11.73 -8.79 26.40
CA GLN A 358 -11.84 -9.96 27.27
C GLN A 358 -10.70 -10.01 28.30
N LEU A 359 -10.81 -10.89 29.30
CA LEU A 359 -9.81 -11.06 30.37
C LEU A 359 -8.42 -11.43 29.87
N ASN A 360 -8.33 -12.22 28.79
CA ASN A 360 -7.07 -12.59 28.14
C ASN A 360 -6.47 -11.45 27.29
N GLY A 361 -7.21 -10.35 27.10
CA GLY A 361 -6.80 -9.20 26.30
C GLY A 361 -7.22 -9.25 24.83
N THR A 362 -7.91 -10.30 24.37
CA THR A 362 -8.52 -10.35 23.04
C THR A 362 -9.79 -9.51 22.99
N LEU A 363 -10.27 -9.20 21.79
CA LEU A 363 -11.52 -8.49 21.57
C LEU A 363 -12.66 -9.46 21.27
N HIS A 364 -13.81 -9.19 21.85
CA HIS A 364 -15.09 -9.81 21.50
C HIS A 364 -15.93 -8.83 20.72
N GLN A 365 -16.57 -9.30 19.64
CA GLN A 365 -17.47 -8.53 18.79
C GLN A 365 -18.90 -9.01 19.00
N ASP A 366 -19.73 -8.12 19.53
CA ASP A 366 -21.18 -8.31 19.62
C ASP A 366 -21.81 -7.80 18.31
N ASN A 367 -22.15 -8.72 17.42
CA ASN A 367 -22.72 -8.39 16.13
C ASN A 367 -24.07 -7.68 16.23
N PHE A 368 -24.90 -8.00 17.23
CA PHE A 368 -26.21 -7.37 17.40
C PHE A 368 -26.08 -5.89 17.78
N LYS A 369 -25.20 -5.59 18.73
CA LYS A 369 -24.88 -4.19 19.10
C LYS A 369 -24.24 -3.42 17.96
N MET A 370 -23.32 -4.05 17.24
CA MET A 370 -22.65 -3.43 16.10
C MET A 370 -23.63 -3.09 14.99
N ASP A 371 -24.51 -4.02 14.61
CA ASP A 371 -25.53 -3.77 13.58
C ASP A 371 -26.50 -2.66 14.00
N ALA A 372 -26.92 -2.65 15.25
CA ALA A 372 -27.77 -1.61 15.81
C ALA A 372 -27.08 -0.22 15.80
N ALA A 373 -25.78 -0.16 16.16
CA ALA A 373 -25.02 1.09 16.15
C ALA A 373 -24.82 1.62 14.72
N LEU A 374 -24.48 0.73 13.77
CA LEU A 374 -24.31 1.06 12.36
C LEU A 374 -25.60 1.52 11.69
N ALA A 375 -26.75 0.93 12.06
CA ALA A 375 -28.04 1.29 11.50
C ALA A 375 -28.59 2.59 12.07
N ASN A 376 -28.47 2.81 13.40
CA ASN A 376 -29.18 3.89 14.09
C ASN A 376 -28.29 5.10 14.41
N ASN A 377 -26.95 4.94 14.43
CA ASN A 377 -26.00 5.97 14.85
C ASN A 377 -24.72 5.98 14.03
N PHE A 378 -24.83 5.85 12.70
CA PHE A 378 -23.68 5.74 11.80
C PHE A 378 -22.69 6.91 11.96
N GLU A 379 -23.19 8.15 12.07
CA GLU A 379 -22.34 9.34 12.27
C GLU A 379 -21.57 9.30 13.61
N GLY A 380 -22.19 8.78 14.66
CA GLY A 380 -21.50 8.54 15.93
C GLY A 380 -20.36 7.51 15.79
N VAL A 381 -20.59 6.46 15.00
CA VAL A 381 -19.56 5.44 14.69
C VAL A 381 -18.42 6.07 13.88
N VAL A 382 -18.72 6.85 12.83
CA VAL A 382 -17.70 7.54 12.02
C VAL A 382 -16.81 8.42 12.90
N LYS A 383 -17.41 9.25 13.76
CA LYS A 383 -16.68 10.14 14.67
C LYS A 383 -15.90 9.38 15.75
N LEU A 384 -16.37 8.22 16.21
CA LEU A 384 -15.64 7.36 17.13
C LEU A 384 -14.38 6.80 16.47
N LEU A 385 -14.50 6.27 15.25
CA LEU A 385 -13.42 5.55 14.56
C LEU A 385 -12.37 6.51 13.97
N ALA A 386 -12.80 7.43 13.11
CA ALA A 386 -11.91 8.36 12.39
C ALA A 386 -11.63 9.64 13.18
N GLY A 387 -12.59 10.08 13.99
CA GLY A 387 -12.53 11.35 14.70
C GLY A 387 -13.32 12.46 13.99
N ASP A 388 -13.10 13.69 14.43
CA ASP A 388 -13.61 14.92 13.85
C ASP A 388 -12.46 15.93 13.64
N ASP A 389 -12.77 17.16 13.22
CA ASP A 389 -11.79 18.21 12.94
C ASP A 389 -10.91 18.56 14.15
N SER A 390 -11.41 18.33 15.37
CA SER A 390 -10.74 18.69 16.62
C SER A 390 -10.10 17.51 17.34
N THR A 391 -10.61 16.29 17.12
CA THR A 391 -10.24 15.11 17.92
C THR A 391 -9.98 13.89 17.04
N ALA A 392 -8.81 13.29 17.20
CA ALA A 392 -8.48 12.03 16.54
C ALA A 392 -9.33 10.88 17.08
N GLY A 393 -9.94 10.09 16.19
CA GLY A 393 -10.69 8.90 16.55
C GLY A 393 -9.81 7.74 17.04
N VAL A 394 -10.46 6.67 17.51
CA VAL A 394 -9.79 5.47 18.04
C VAL A 394 -8.83 4.89 16.99
N MET A 395 -9.27 4.70 15.75
CA MET A 395 -8.45 4.06 14.71
C MET A 395 -7.25 4.92 14.32
N LYS A 396 -7.41 6.24 14.29
CA LYS A 396 -6.30 7.16 14.02
C LYS A 396 -5.24 7.13 15.13
N LYS A 397 -5.66 7.13 16.40
CA LYS A 397 -4.76 7.00 17.56
C LYS A 397 -4.04 5.65 17.55
N PHE A 398 -4.79 4.58 17.31
CA PHE A 398 -4.28 3.23 17.27
C PHE A 398 -3.26 3.04 16.13
N ASN A 399 -3.57 3.55 14.94
CA ASN A 399 -2.65 3.54 13.80
C ASN A 399 -1.36 4.32 14.09
N SER A 400 -1.46 5.48 14.73
CA SER A 400 -0.27 6.27 15.12
C SER A 400 0.65 5.49 16.06
N TYR A 401 0.09 4.75 17.00
CA TYR A 401 0.85 3.86 17.86
C TYR A 401 1.52 2.72 17.07
N LEU A 402 0.78 2.07 16.18
CA LEU A 402 1.31 1.00 15.32
C LEU A 402 2.45 1.50 14.42
N LEU A 403 2.30 2.68 13.81
CA LEU A 403 3.36 3.31 13.00
C LEU A 403 4.66 3.50 13.81
N THR A 404 4.55 3.90 15.08
CA THR A 404 5.72 4.04 15.96
C THR A 404 6.39 2.69 16.22
N VAL A 405 5.60 1.66 16.57
CA VAL A 405 6.14 0.34 16.94
C VAL A 405 6.68 -0.42 15.72
N THR A 406 6.06 -0.26 14.55
CA THR A 406 6.44 -0.96 13.31
C THR A 406 7.42 -0.17 12.43
N SER A 407 7.85 1.02 12.86
CA SER A 407 8.80 1.88 12.10
C SER A 407 10.03 1.09 11.63
N GLY A 408 10.38 1.23 10.36
CA GLY A 408 11.53 0.55 9.76
C GLY A 408 12.89 1.01 10.31
N THR A 409 12.95 2.17 10.95
CA THR A 409 14.19 2.77 11.48
C THR A 409 14.25 2.77 13.01
N THR A 410 13.14 3.09 13.66
CA THR A 410 13.06 3.31 15.13
C THR A 410 12.10 2.35 15.81
N GLY A 411 11.39 1.54 15.07
CA GLY A 411 10.45 0.57 15.61
C GLY A 411 11.13 -0.58 16.36
N LEU A 412 10.32 -1.39 17.04
CA LEU A 412 10.79 -2.48 17.88
C LEU A 412 11.74 -3.42 17.14
N TYR A 413 11.33 -3.94 15.98
CA TYR A 413 12.14 -4.87 15.21
C TYR A 413 13.46 -4.23 14.74
N ALA A 414 13.42 -3.00 14.23
CA ALA A 414 14.61 -2.30 13.75
C ALA A 414 15.65 -2.12 14.87
N THR A 415 15.20 -1.72 16.06
CA THR A 415 16.05 -1.56 17.25
C THR A 415 16.66 -2.90 17.69
N LYS A 416 15.86 -3.97 17.73
CA LYS A 416 16.34 -5.30 18.11
C LYS A 416 17.31 -5.88 17.07
N LYS A 417 17.06 -5.65 15.78
CA LYS A 417 17.95 -6.03 14.68
C LYS A 417 19.32 -5.35 14.81
N SER A 418 19.34 -4.05 15.02
CA SER A 418 20.60 -3.31 15.22
C SER A 418 21.38 -3.82 16.43
N SER A 419 20.69 -4.08 17.55
CA SER A 419 21.30 -4.65 18.75
C SER A 419 21.89 -6.05 18.50
N TYR A 420 21.16 -6.90 17.77
CA TYR A 420 21.63 -8.22 17.36
C TYR A 420 22.89 -8.13 16.50
N GLU A 421 22.88 -7.28 15.46
CA GLU A 421 24.02 -7.12 14.55
C GLU A 421 25.31 -6.69 15.30
N LEU A 422 25.16 -5.77 16.25
CA LEU A 422 26.29 -5.35 17.11
C LEU A 422 26.78 -6.48 18.02
N THR A 423 25.84 -7.27 18.58
CA THR A 423 26.20 -8.40 19.46
C THR A 423 26.84 -9.52 18.67
N ALA A 424 26.31 -9.85 17.49
CA ALA A 424 26.87 -10.85 16.60
C ALA A 424 28.32 -10.51 16.18
N LYS A 425 28.55 -9.26 15.74
CA LYS A 425 29.89 -8.77 15.39
C LYS A 425 30.88 -8.91 16.56
N ARG A 426 30.44 -8.60 17.79
CA ARG A 426 31.27 -8.74 18.99
C ARG A 426 31.59 -10.19 19.28
N ILE A 427 30.61 -11.09 19.15
CA ILE A 427 30.83 -12.52 19.32
C ILE A 427 31.79 -13.06 18.26
N ASP A 428 31.60 -12.70 17.00
CA ASP A 428 32.49 -13.12 15.91
C ASP A 428 33.95 -12.68 16.15
N ALA A 429 34.14 -11.44 16.59
CA ALA A 429 35.47 -10.94 16.96
C ALA A 429 36.08 -11.71 18.15
N GLN A 430 35.27 -12.12 19.14
CA GLN A 430 35.75 -12.95 20.25
C GLN A 430 36.17 -14.33 19.78
N ILE A 431 35.38 -15.00 18.96
CA ILE A 431 35.69 -16.32 18.37
C ILE A 431 36.97 -16.22 17.53
N LEU A 432 37.07 -15.21 16.65
CA LEU A 432 38.26 -14.98 15.82
C LEU A 432 39.54 -14.83 16.64
N ASN A 433 39.46 -14.19 17.82
CA ASN A 433 40.59 -14.05 18.74
C ASN A 433 40.91 -15.35 19.52
N MET A 434 39.97 -16.27 19.68
CA MET A 434 40.13 -17.52 20.39
C MET A 434 40.67 -18.64 19.50
N GLU A 435 40.26 -18.68 18.23
CA GLU A 435 40.67 -19.75 17.29
C GLU A 435 42.20 -19.90 17.18
N PRO A 436 43.04 -18.87 17.02
CA PRO A 436 44.48 -19.01 16.98
C PRO A 436 45.07 -19.57 18.29
N ARG A 437 44.40 -19.33 19.42
CA ARG A 437 44.82 -19.88 20.73
C ARG A 437 44.54 -21.40 20.78
N MET A 438 43.42 -21.85 20.21
CA MET A 438 43.08 -23.29 20.11
C MET A 438 44.05 -23.99 19.22
N VAL A 439 44.42 -23.45 18.06
CA VAL A 439 45.44 -23.99 17.16
C VAL A 439 46.79 -24.14 17.88
N LYS A 440 47.23 -23.12 18.62
CA LYS A 440 48.50 -23.17 19.41
C LYS A 440 48.39 -24.20 20.55
N LYS A 441 47.23 -24.33 21.18
CA LYS A 441 47.00 -25.31 22.26
C LYS A 441 47.07 -26.73 21.72
N GLU A 442 46.40 -27.01 20.59
CA GLU A 442 46.47 -28.31 19.91
C GLU A 442 47.91 -28.67 19.52
N ALA A 443 48.64 -27.76 18.87
CA ALA A 443 50.03 -27.98 18.49
C ALA A 443 50.90 -28.31 19.70
N ARG A 444 50.70 -27.63 20.84
CA ARG A 444 51.41 -27.90 22.08
C ARG A 444 51.06 -29.28 22.64
N LEU A 445 49.78 -29.65 22.68
CA LEU A 445 49.36 -30.98 23.13
C LEU A 445 49.96 -32.07 22.24
N ARG A 446 49.89 -31.92 20.92
CA ARG A 446 50.54 -32.89 19.98
C ARG A 446 52.03 -33.02 20.24
N ALA A 447 52.77 -31.94 20.43
CA ALA A 447 54.20 -31.96 20.77
C ALA A 447 54.47 -32.66 22.10
N GLN A 448 53.64 -32.42 23.15
CA GLN A 448 53.78 -33.09 24.44
C GLN A 448 53.54 -34.60 24.35
N TYR A 449 52.49 -35.03 23.66
CA TYR A 449 52.21 -36.46 23.48
C TYR A 449 53.26 -37.13 22.59
N THR A 450 53.75 -36.47 21.55
CA THR A 450 54.88 -37.02 20.71
C THR A 450 56.19 -37.19 21.54
N ALA A 451 56.46 -36.20 22.42
CA ALA A 451 57.63 -36.33 23.31
C ALA A 451 57.47 -37.49 24.32
N MET A 452 56.27 -37.67 24.88
CA MET A 452 55.95 -38.80 25.77
C MET A 452 56.11 -40.15 25.05
N GLU A 453 55.57 -40.30 23.84
CA GLU A 453 55.71 -41.49 23.00
C GLU A 453 57.18 -41.81 22.76
N SER A 454 58.02 -40.80 22.46
CA SER A 454 59.44 -40.97 22.24
C SER A 454 60.15 -41.46 23.51
N ILE A 455 59.80 -40.89 24.69
CA ILE A 455 60.38 -41.32 25.97
C ILE A 455 59.98 -42.78 26.30
N VAL A 456 58.65 -43.09 26.15
CA VAL A 456 58.22 -44.50 26.42
C VAL A 456 58.82 -45.51 25.47
N SER A 457 58.90 -45.11 24.17
CA SER A 457 59.62 -46.00 23.19
C SER A 457 61.07 -46.27 23.59
N GLY A 458 61.78 -45.21 24.06
CA GLY A 458 63.15 -45.37 24.57
C GLY A 458 63.22 -46.25 25.83
N LEU A 459 62.29 -46.12 26.75
CA LEU A 459 62.16 -46.92 27.96
C LEU A 459 61.83 -48.39 27.62
N ASN A 460 60.95 -48.66 26.69
CA ASN A 460 60.60 -49.99 26.21
C ASN A 460 61.84 -50.66 25.56
N ALA A 461 62.55 -49.94 24.69
CA ALA A 461 63.77 -50.45 24.09
C ALA A 461 64.90 -50.79 25.14
N GLN A 462 64.98 -49.96 26.21
CA GLN A 462 65.89 -50.26 27.35
C GLN A 462 65.40 -51.49 28.13
N GLY A 463 64.10 -51.65 28.35
CA GLY A 463 63.45 -52.77 28.98
C GLY A 463 63.74 -54.10 28.20
N ASP A 464 63.51 -54.02 26.88
CA ASP A 464 63.80 -55.16 25.98
C ASP A 464 65.28 -55.53 25.99
N PHE A 465 66.21 -54.57 26.00
CA PHE A 465 67.63 -54.80 26.13
C PHE A 465 67.98 -55.47 27.45
N LEU A 466 67.45 -55.01 28.58
CA LEU A 466 67.61 -55.59 29.89
C LEU A 466 67.09 -57.03 29.96
N THR A 467 65.92 -57.30 29.35
CA THR A 467 65.29 -58.60 29.23
C THR A 467 66.20 -59.54 28.45
N GLN A 468 66.73 -59.12 27.29
CA GLN A 468 67.72 -59.90 26.52
C GLN A 468 68.99 -60.20 27.31
N GLN A 469 69.52 -59.23 28.08
CA GLN A 469 70.65 -59.41 28.95
C GLN A 469 70.38 -60.47 30.05
N MET A 470 69.18 -60.38 30.67
CA MET A 470 68.73 -61.36 31.67
C MET A 470 68.57 -62.77 31.09
N ASP A 471 68.04 -62.90 29.88
CA ASP A 471 67.90 -64.19 29.17
C ASP A 471 69.28 -64.78 28.81
N LEU A 472 70.23 -63.96 28.38
CA LEU A 472 71.59 -64.38 28.13
C LEU A 472 72.28 -64.88 29.44
N LEU A 473 72.10 -64.13 30.55
CA LEU A 473 72.60 -64.55 31.85
C LEU A 473 71.97 -65.88 32.33
N SER A 474 70.66 -65.99 32.18
CA SER A 474 69.88 -67.20 32.54
C SER A 474 70.35 -68.42 31.72
N ASN A 475 70.66 -68.23 30.42
CA ASN A 475 71.15 -69.26 29.55
C ASN A 475 72.65 -69.66 29.88
N MET A 476 73.42 -68.65 30.33
CA MET A 476 74.80 -68.96 30.81
C MET A 476 74.83 -69.70 32.17
N MET A 477 73.77 -69.54 32.99
CA MET A 477 73.65 -70.25 34.27
C MET A 477 73.02 -71.63 34.15
N LYS A 478 72.48 -72.03 33.01
CA LYS A 478 71.91 -73.37 32.72
C LYS A 478 72.84 -74.30 31.88
N GLY A 479 74.00 -73.86 31.44
CA GLY A 479 75.06 -74.64 30.82
C GLY A 479 76.15 -74.85 31.84
#